data_6929e9999e68294928e49cf8f5d2cd9c
#
_entry.id   6929e9999e68294928e49cf8f5d2cd9c
#
_cell.length_a   1.000
_cell.length_b   1.000
_cell.length_c   1.000
_cell.angle_alpha   90.00
_cell.angle_beta   90.00
_cell.angle_gamma   90.00
#
_symmetry.space_group_name_H-M   'P 1'
#
loop_
_entity.id
_entity.type
_entity.pdbx_description
1 polymer ?
#
loop_
_entity_poly.entity_id
_entity_poly.type
_entity_poly.pdbx_seq_one_letter_code
_entity_poly.pdbx_strand_id
1 'polypeptide(L)'
;MKIVDVKGREILDSRGNPTFEVDVYLEDGTMGRAAVPSGASTGEREALEMRDGGERFNGKGVLNAVANVNGPLRDLVIGMDAYDQRGLDYAMIEADGTKTKSKYGANAILGISMAALRASSNSKKLPLYKYVGDGDTLPVPMMNIINGGAHADNKLDFQEFMIIPQRDNIHDRVRVGAEVFHSLKKVLNERGLATGVGDEGGFAPDLQSNSEGFELIIEAIKRAGYVPGTDVCLGIDVAASEFYNKETSKYDLVGEDRSLTTDELIEFYKELVSKYPIISIEDPVDENDWDGFTKITSELGNRIQLVGDDLFVTNKECLQMGIDKHAGNAILLKVNQIGTITETLETIELARSNGYKTIISHRSGETEDTTIADLAVGLNLDQIKTGSMSRTDRVCKYNQLMRIEEELGK
;
A
#
# COMPACT_ATOMS: atom_id res chain seq x y z
N MET A 1 -3.45 0.59 31.12
CA MET A 1 -3.77 2.02 30.78
C MET A 1 -5.14 2.05 30.13
N LYS A 2 -6.14 2.63 30.81
CA LYS A 2 -7.53 2.54 30.36
C LYS A 2 -7.88 3.59 29.31
N ILE A 3 -8.66 3.19 28.33
CA ILE A 3 -9.33 4.10 27.39
C ILE A 3 -10.47 4.79 28.14
N VAL A 4 -10.52 6.12 28.10
CA VAL A 4 -11.55 6.92 28.79
C VAL A 4 -12.49 7.63 27.81
N ASP A 5 -12.06 7.86 26.58
CA ASP A 5 -12.92 8.41 25.52
C ASP A 5 -12.40 8.05 24.12
N VAL A 6 -13.32 8.02 23.14
CA VAL A 6 -13.03 7.83 21.72
C VAL A 6 -13.86 8.81 20.93
N LYS A 7 -13.25 9.49 19.94
CA LYS A 7 -13.93 10.46 19.06
C LYS A 7 -13.57 10.19 17.61
N GLY A 8 -14.56 9.77 16.82
CA GLY A 8 -14.46 9.66 15.37
C GLY A 8 -14.96 10.93 14.68
N ARG A 9 -14.33 11.29 13.56
CA ARG A 9 -14.75 12.39 12.68
C ARG A 9 -14.50 12.07 11.23
N GLU A 10 -15.29 12.70 10.36
CA GLU A 10 -15.04 12.72 8.93
C GLU A 10 -13.98 13.77 8.62
N ILE A 11 -13.00 13.40 7.78
CA ILE A 11 -11.99 14.28 7.19
C ILE A 11 -11.94 14.05 5.68
N LEU A 12 -11.10 14.76 4.94
CA LEU A 12 -10.87 14.51 3.52
C LEU A 12 -9.55 13.76 3.30
N ASP A 13 -9.57 12.82 2.35
CA ASP A 13 -8.39 12.17 1.83
C ASP A 13 -7.68 13.02 0.76
N SER A 14 -6.56 12.54 0.24
CA SER A 14 -5.74 13.21 -0.79
C SER A 14 -6.45 13.41 -2.13
N ARG A 15 -7.58 12.74 -2.35
CA ARG A 15 -8.44 12.90 -3.54
C ARG A 15 -9.61 13.85 -3.29
N GLY A 16 -9.75 14.42 -2.09
CA GLY A 16 -10.88 15.24 -1.68
C GLY A 16 -12.16 14.43 -1.40
N ASN A 17 -12.05 13.10 -1.25
CA ASN A 17 -13.17 12.27 -0.80
C ASN A 17 -13.16 12.17 0.73
N PRO A 18 -14.34 11.98 1.36
CA PRO A 18 -14.39 11.71 2.79
C PRO A 18 -13.61 10.46 3.18
N THR A 19 -12.91 10.56 4.28
CA THR A 19 -12.33 9.44 5.02
C THR A 19 -12.48 9.68 6.51
N PHE A 20 -11.83 8.91 7.33
CA PHE A 20 -12.14 8.76 8.72
C PHE A 20 -10.93 9.03 9.61
N GLU A 21 -11.11 9.78 10.70
CA GLU A 21 -10.07 10.02 11.71
C GLU A 21 -10.63 9.75 13.11
N VAL A 22 -9.81 9.14 13.96
CA VAL A 22 -10.15 8.79 15.35
C VAL A 22 -9.13 9.35 16.32
N ASP A 23 -9.63 9.90 17.42
CA ASP A 23 -8.86 10.19 18.63
C ASP A 23 -9.23 9.17 19.72
N VAL A 24 -8.24 8.55 20.35
CA VAL A 24 -8.38 7.72 21.56
C VAL A 24 -7.71 8.42 22.72
N TYR A 25 -8.45 8.61 23.81
CA TYR A 25 -7.98 9.28 25.05
C TYR A 25 -7.78 8.26 26.16
N LEU A 26 -6.67 8.38 26.89
CA LEU A 26 -6.30 7.51 27.99
C LEU A 26 -6.47 8.18 29.35
N GLU A 27 -6.56 7.40 30.43
CA GLU A 27 -6.77 7.88 31.81
C GLU A 27 -5.64 8.77 32.34
N ASP A 28 -4.44 8.71 31.76
CA ASP A 28 -3.31 9.60 32.09
C ASP A 28 -3.37 10.94 31.35
N GLY A 29 -4.42 11.21 30.58
CA GLY A 29 -4.60 12.41 29.77
C GLY A 29 -3.93 12.34 28.39
N THR A 30 -3.23 11.26 28.08
CA THR A 30 -2.60 11.08 26.77
C THR A 30 -3.65 10.81 25.68
N MET A 31 -3.37 11.25 24.47
CA MET A 31 -4.21 11.02 23.30
C MET A 31 -3.38 10.44 22.15
N GLY A 32 -3.98 9.55 21.39
CA GLY A 32 -3.49 9.09 20.09
C GLY A 32 -4.50 9.40 18.99
N ARG A 33 -4.01 9.85 17.84
CA ARG A 33 -4.81 10.16 16.64
C ARG A 33 -4.34 9.31 15.49
N ALA A 34 -5.27 8.81 14.70
CA ALA A 34 -4.99 8.11 13.46
C ALA A 34 -6.04 8.42 12.40
N ALA A 35 -5.60 8.53 11.15
CA ALA A 35 -6.46 8.70 9.99
C ALA A 35 -6.38 7.47 9.09
N VAL A 36 -7.54 7.01 8.61
CA VAL A 36 -7.65 5.77 7.83
C VAL A 36 -7.57 6.08 6.34
N PRO A 37 -6.70 5.40 5.58
CA PRO A 37 -6.64 5.56 4.13
C PRO A 37 -7.81 4.85 3.43
N SER A 38 -8.04 5.19 2.14
CA SER A 38 -9.13 4.66 1.32
C SER A 38 -8.63 4.20 -0.04
N GLY A 39 -9.03 3.02 -0.51
CA GLY A 39 -8.67 2.49 -1.83
C GLY A 39 -9.47 3.10 -2.99
N ALA A 40 -8.92 3.04 -4.21
CA ALA A 40 -9.66 3.27 -5.46
C ALA A 40 -10.01 1.93 -6.11
N SER A 41 -9.03 1.10 -6.44
CA SER A 41 -9.21 -0.32 -6.74
C SER A 41 -9.20 -1.11 -5.44
N THR A 42 -10.04 -2.13 -5.34
CA THR A 42 -10.17 -2.96 -4.12
C THR A 42 -10.35 -4.41 -4.52
N GLY A 43 -9.56 -5.29 -3.91
CA GLY A 43 -9.70 -6.74 -4.08
C GLY A 43 -11.07 -7.24 -3.58
N GLU A 44 -11.62 -8.24 -4.24
CA GLU A 44 -12.96 -8.79 -3.92
C GLU A 44 -13.08 -9.29 -2.46
N ARG A 45 -11.93 -9.62 -1.84
CA ARG A 45 -11.86 -10.21 -0.48
C ARG A 45 -11.51 -9.22 0.62
N GLU A 46 -11.35 -7.93 0.30
CA GLU A 46 -11.05 -6.90 1.31
C GLU A 46 -12.17 -6.77 2.36
N ALA A 47 -11.80 -6.36 3.56
CA ALA A 47 -12.77 -5.94 4.57
C ALA A 47 -13.53 -4.69 4.12
N LEU A 48 -14.80 -4.56 4.50
CA LEU A 48 -15.71 -3.54 3.98
C LEU A 48 -15.36 -2.15 4.52
N GLU A 49 -14.98 -1.25 3.64
CA GLU A 49 -14.98 0.18 3.93
C GLU A 49 -16.43 0.68 3.92
N MET A 50 -16.95 1.10 5.09
CA MET A 50 -18.32 1.58 5.20
C MET A 50 -18.47 2.96 4.60
N ARG A 51 -19.38 3.08 3.63
CA ARG A 51 -19.78 4.31 2.95
C ARG A 51 -21.27 4.56 3.16
N ASP A 52 -21.68 5.83 3.23
CA ASP A 52 -23.05 6.21 3.54
C ASP A 52 -24.03 5.95 2.40
N GLY A 53 -23.54 5.96 1.14
CA GLY A 53 -24.40 6.01 -0.03
C GLY A 53 -25.12 7.37 -0.17
N GLY A 54 -26.16 7.41 -0.99
CA GLY A 54 -26.96 8.60 -1.20
C GLY A 54 -26.24 9.73 -1.97
N GLU A 55 -26.70 10.98 -1.80
CA GLU A 55 -26.20 12.11 -2.60
C GLU A 55 -24.96 12.80 -2.00
N ARG A 56 -24.81 12.76 -0.67
CA ARG A 56 -23.73 13.44 0.03
C ARG A 56 -22.38 12.87 -0.40
N PHE A 57 -21.45 13.73 -0.86
CA PHE A 57 -20.15 13.34 -1.45
C PHE A 57 -20.30 12.25 -2.53
N ASN A 58 -21.35 12.30 -3.34
CA ASN A 58 -21.65 11.28 -4.38
C ASN A 58 -21.69 9.86 -3.82
N GLY A 59 -22.23 9.68 -2.62
CA GLY A 59 -22.32 8.38 -1.94
C GLY A 59 -21.10 7.97 -1.12
N LYS A 60 -20.01 8.76 -1.16
CA LYS A 60 -18.74 8.44 -0.49
C LYS A 60 -18.63 8.93 0.96
N GLY A 61 -19.71 9.52 1.55
CA GLY A 61 -19.73 9.94 2.94
C GLY A 61 -19.38 8.81 3.92
N VAL A 62 -18.92 9.14 5.14
CA VAL A 62 -18.53 8.16 6.18
C VAL A 62 -19.19 8.41 7.53
N LEU A 63 -20.34 9.15 7.55
CA LEU A 63 -21.01 9.48 8.80
C LEU A 63 -21.57 8.27 9.53
N ASN A 64 -21.94 7.19 8.82
CA ASN A 64 -22.34 5.92 9.45
C ASN A 64 -21.16 5.29 10.21
N ALA A 65 -19.98 5.28 9.64
CA ALA A 65 -18.75 4.83 10.31
C ALA A 65 -18.41 5.75 11.52
N VAL A 66 -18.55 7.06 11.37
CA VAL A 66 -18.42 8.04 12.47
C VAL A 66 -19.40 7.74 13.61
N ALA A 67 -20.67 7.47 13.29
CA ALA A 67 -21.67 7.13 14.29
C ALA A 67 -21.34 5.81 15.00
N ASN A 68 -20.83 4.80 14.28
CA ASN A 68 -20.43 3.54 14.87
C ASN A 68 -19.26 3.70 15.86
N VAL A 69 -18.28 4.55 15.54
CA VAL A 69 -17.18 4.85 16.47
C VAL A 69 -17.66 5.65 17.68
N ASN A 70 -18.46 6.69 17.47
CA ASN A 70 -18.92 7.57 18.57
C ASN A 70 -20.03 6.94 19.43
N GLY A 71 -20.56 5.80 19.04
CA GLY A 71 -21.60 5.04 19.73
C GLY A 71 -21.15 3.65 20.14
N PRO A 72 -21.59 2.58 19.45
CA PRO A 72 -21.43 1.22 19.93
C PRO A 72 -19.96 0.77 20.10
N LEU A 73 -19.05 1.21 19.24
CA LEU A 73 -17.62 0.88 19.39
C LEU A 73 -16.98 1.64 20.56
N ARG A 74 -17.31 2.93 20.74
CA ARG A 74 -16.88 3.70 21.91
C ARG A 74 -17.33 3.02 23.20
N ASP A 75 -18.61 2.67 23.31
CA ASP A 75 -19.17 2.04 24.50
C ASP A 75 -18.50 0.68 24.80
N LEU A 76 -18.11 -0.05 23.77
CA LEU A 76 -17.39 -1.32 23.88
C LEU A 76 -15.97 -1.12 24.44
N VAL A 77 -15.21 -0.14 23.94
CA VAL A 77 -13.78 -0.05 24.22
C VAL A 77 -13.45 0.82 25.45
N ILE A 78 -14.38 1.65 25.94
CA ILE A 78 -14.17 2.41 27.17
C ILE A 78 -13.91 1.46 28.34
N GLY A 79 -12.84 1.76 29.09
CA GLY A 79 -12.38 0.96 30.22
C GLY A 79 -11.47 -0.21 29.85
N MET A 80 -11.34 -0.55 28.57
CA MET A 80 -10.36 -1.54 28.12
C MET A 80 -8.92 -1.02 28.27
N ASP A 81 -7.98 -1.94 28.34
CA ASP A 81 -6.56 -1.61 28.41
C ASP A 81 -6.00 -1.33 27.01
N ALA A 82 -5.62 -0.08 26.76
CA ALA A 82 -5.02 0.32 25.47
C ALA A 82 -3.68 -0.37 25.18
N TYR A 83 -2.98 -0.88 26.20
CA TYR A 83 -1.75 -1.64 25.99
C TYR A 83 -1.99 -3.06 25.50
N ASP A 84 -3.20 -3.58 25.68
CA ASP A 84 -3.63 -4.87 25.10
C ASP A 84 -4.26 -4.66 23.71
N GLN A 85 -3.41 -4.31 22.74
CA GLN A 85 -3.85 -4.11 21.35
C GLN A 85 -4.64 -5.31 20.81
N ARG A 86 -4.17 -6.53 21.12
CA ARG A 86 -4.80 -7.76 20.65
C ARG A 86 -6.20 -7.94 21.26
N GLY A 87 -6.35 -7.75 22.56
CA GLY A 87 -7.64 -7.83 23.24
C GLY A 87 -8.62 -6.77 22.73
N LEU A 88 -8.14 -5.55 22.49
CA LEU A 88 -8.93 -4.46 21.94
C LEU A 88 -9.45 -4.79 20.53
N ASP A 89 -8.58 -5.20 19.64
CA ASP A 89 -8.91 -5.48 18.23
C ASP A 89 -9.87 -6.67 18.14
N TYR A 90 -9.61 -7.76 18.86
CA TYR A 90 -10.52 -8.92 18.87
C TYR A 90 -11.87 -8.63 19.50
N ALA A 91 -11.96 -7.78 20.52
CA ALA A 91 -13.26 -7.36 21.07
C ALA A 91 -14.11 -6.64 20.00
N MET A 92 -13.49 -5.78 19.18
CA MET A 92 -14.20 -5.10 18.10
C MET A 92 -14.58 -6.07 16.95
N ILE A 93 -13.71 -7.00 16.60
CA ILE A 93 -13.98 -8.06 15.60
C ILE A 93 -15.15 -8.94 16.03
N GLU A 94 -15.17 -9.41 17.28
CA GLU A 94 -16.23 -10.23 17.85
C GLU A 94 -17.56 -9.48 17.93
N ALA A 95 -17.53 -8.20 18.30
CA ALA A 95 -18.72 -7.35 18.35
C ALA A 95 -19.31 -7.06 16.95
N ASP A 96 -18.46 -6.96 15.92
CA ASP A 96 -18.91 -6.92 14.53
C ASP A 96 -19.51 -8.25 14.10
N GLY A 97 -18.83 -9.34 14.33
CA GLY A 97 -19.30 -10.71 14.10
C GLY A 97 -19.48 -11.11 12.63
N THR A 98 -19.08 -10.22 11.67
CA THR A 98 -19.11 -10.53 10.24
C THR A 98 -17.71 -10.77 9.68
N LYS A 99 -17.60 -11.58 8.63
CA LYS A 99 -16.30 -11.92 8.04
C LYS A 99 -15.57 -10.69 7.47
N THR A 100 -16.31 -9.72 6.94
CA THR A 100 -15.76 -8.54 6.26
C THR A 100 -15.88 -7.26 7.10
N LYS A 101 -16.20 -7.36 8.40
CA LYS A 101 -16.42 -6.20 9.28
C LYS A 101 -17.53 -5.26 8.78
N SER A 102 -18.56 -5.84 8.14
CA SER A 102 -19.62 -5.08 7.46
C SER A 102 -20.65 -4.46 8.40
N LYS A 103 -20.71 -4.86 9.67
CA LYS A 103 -21.65 -4.31 10.66
C LYS A 103 -21.24 -2.90 11.11
N TYR A 104 -19.96 -2.71 11.43
CA TYR A 104 -19.45 -1.42 11.89
C TYR A 104 -18.59 -0.70 10.86
N GLY A 105 -18.04 -1.43 9.89
CA GLY A 105 -17.10 -0.96 8.89
C GLY A 105 -15.65 -1.16 9.30
N ALA A 106 -14.83 -1.72 8.40
CA ALA A 106 -13.41 -1.93 8.63
C ALA A 106 -12.68 -0.60 8.90
N ASN A 107 -13.08 0.49 8.24
CA ASN A 107 -12.56 1.83 8.48
C ASN A 107 -12.81 2.34 9.91
N ALA A 108 -14.00 2.09 10.48
CA ALA A 108 -14.32 2.45 11.86
C ALA A 108 -13.47 1.66 12.87
N ILE A 109 -13.37 0.34 12.68
CA ILE A 109 -12.59 -0.56 13.54
C ILE A 109 -11.10 -0.20 13.47
N LEU A 110 -10.55 -0.04 12.26
CA LEU A 110 -9.15 0.32 12.05
C LEU A 110 -8.80 1.67 12.67
N GLY A 111 -9.69 2.64 12.56
CA GLY A 111 -9.47 3.97 13.15
C GLY A 111 -9.21 3.88 14.64
N ILE A 112 -10.00 3.11 15.39
CA ILE A 112 -9.80 2.88 16.83
C ILE A 112 -8.50 2.09 17.06
N SER A 113 -8.27 1.02 16.30
CA SER A 113 -7.09 0.17 16.42
C SER A 113 -5.79 0.96 16.27
N MET A 114 -5.66 1.78 15.22
CA MET A 114 -4.49 2.63 14.98
C MET A 114 -4.35 3.75 16.03
N ALA A 115 -5.46 4.41 16.39
CA ALA A 115 -5.43 5.50 17.36
C ALA A 115 -5.07 5.00 18.77
N ALA A 116 -5.54 3.81 19.17
CA ALA A 116 -5.17 3.17 20.43
C ALA A 116 -3.68 2.80 20.47
N LEU A 117 -3.14 2.26 19.36
CA LEU A 117 -1.71 1.99 19.21
C LEU A 117 -0.87 3.27 19.42
N ARG A 118 -1.29 4.37 18.78
CA ARG A 118 -0.63 5.68 18.91
C ARG A 118 -0.76 6.25 20.32
N ALA A 119 -1.93 6.14 20.95
CA ALA A 119 -2.14 6.58 22.34
C ALA A 119 -1.23 5.82 23.30
N SER A 120 -1.12 4.51 23.12
CA SER A 120 -0.27 3.63 23.92
C SER A 120 1.21 3.99 23.79
N SER A 121 1.68 4.23 22.57
CA SER A 121 3.04 4.71 22.28
C SER A 121 3.32 6.04 22.99
N ASN A 122 2.40 7.01 22.85
CA ASN A 122 2.50 8.33 23.48
C ASN A 122 2.53 8.24 25.01
N SER A 123 1.67 7.41 25.61
CA SER A 123 1.62 7.18 27.06
C SER A 123 2.92 6.56 27.58
N LYS A 124 3.53 5.67 26.81
CA LYS A 124 4.87 5.10 27.13
C LYS A 124 6.01 6.07 26.83
N LYS A 125 5.74 7.23 26.22
CA LYS A 125 6.74 8.22 25.78
C LYS A 125 7.79 7.62 24.83
N LEU A 126 7.35 6.70 23.98
CA LEU A 126 8.17 6.06 22.96
C LEU A 126 7.73 6.56 21.58
N PRO A 127 8.65 6.77 20.63
CA PRO A 127 8.29 6.88 19.21
C PRO A 127 7.52 5.63 18.78
N LEU A 128 6.57 5.77 17.85
CA LEU A 128 5.68 4.67 17.48
C LEU A 128 6.46 3.45 16.97
N TYR A 129 7.48 3.66 16.14
CA TYR A 129 8.30 2.55 15.63
C TYR A 129 9.01 1.75 16.74
N LYS A 130 9.40 2.39 17.85
CA LYS A 130 9.97 1.70 19.02
C LYS A 130 8.93 1.03 19.92
N TYR A 131 7.68 1.48 19.83
CA TYR A 131 6.59 0.86 20.57
C TYR A 131 6.09 -0.42 19.92
N VAL A 132 6.04 -0.45 18.59
CA VAL A 132 5.50 -1.60 17.84
C VAL A 132 6.49 -2.76 17.72
N GLY A 133 7.79 -2.52 17.91
CA GLY A 133 8.81 -3.57 17.84
C GLY A 133 10.22 -3.05 18.08
N ASP A 134 11.17 -3.97 18.08
CA ASP A 134 12.61 -3.69 18.28
C ASP A 134 13.36 -3.46 16.96
N GLY A 135 12.61 -3.20 15.87
CA GLY A 135 13.19 -3.01 14.55
C GLY A 135 14.02 -1.73 14.44
N ASP A 136 15.06 -1.83 13.63
CA ASP A 136 15.99 -0.72 13.37
C ASP A 136 16.39 -0.61 11.89
N THR A 137 15.83 -1.47 11.03
CA THR A 137 16.15 -1.50 9.61
C THR A 137 15.19 -0.61 8.82
N LEU A 138 15.74 0.29 8.00
CA LEU A 138 14.94 1.14 7.13
C LEU A 138 14.47 0.34 5.90
N PRO A 139 13.18 0.40 5.54
CA PRO A 139 12.66 -0.32 4.38
C PRO A 139 13.22 0.22 3.07
N VAL A 140 13.28 -0.62 2.04
CA VAL A 140 13.61 -0.16 0.68
C VAL A 140 12.35 0.45 0.05
N PRO A 141 12.36 1.73 -0.37
CA PRO A 141 11.19 2.33 -0.99
C PRO A 141 11.02 1.87 -2.44
N MET A 142 9.76 1.55 -2.79
CA MET A 142 9.26 1.34 -4.14
C MET A 142 8.46 2.58 -4.52
N MET A 143 9.01 3.42 -5.41
CA MET A 143 8.51 4.77 -5.67
C MET A 143 7.76 4.81 -7.01
N ASN A 144 6.45 4.95 -6.98
CA ASN A 144 5.62 5.06 -8.19
C ASN A 144 5.90 6.39 -8.90
N ILE A 145 6.46 6.37 -10.12
CA ILE A 145 6.90 7.58 -10.84
C ILE A 145 6.16 7.81 -12.17
N ILE A 146 5.51 6.75 -12.72
CA ILE A 146 4.54 6.86 -13.82
C ILE A 146 3.30 6.07 -13.43
N ASN A 147 2.13 6.68 -13.58
CA ASN A 147 0.83 6.09 -13.34
C ASN A 147 0.13 5.73 -14.65
N GLY A 148 -0.54 4.58 -14.67
CA GLY A 148 -1.44 4.14 -15.73
C GLY A 148 -2.65 3.40 -15.13
N GLY A 149 -3.30 2.54 -15.91
CA GLY A 149 -4.44 1.73 -15.48
C GLY A 149 -5.51 2.56 -14.75
N ALA A 150 -6.01 2.05 -13.65
CA ALA A 150 -7.02 2.73 -12.84
C ALA A 150 -6.51 4.01 -12.14
N HIS A 151 -5.20 4.26 -12.09
CA HIS A 151 -4.60 5.42 -11.41
C HIS A 151 -4.38 6.65 -12.30
N ALA A 152 -4.66 6.55 -13.62
CA ALA A 152 -4.50 7.67 -14.55
C ALA A 152 -5.46 7.53 -15.76
N ASP A 153 -5.90 8.67 -16.27
CA ASP A 153 -6.68 8.72 -17.52
C ASP A 153 -5.72 8.77 -18.74
N ASN A 154 -5.12 7.62 -19.06
CA ASN A 154 -4.22 7.43 -20.18
C ASN A 154 -4.36 6.01 -20.77
N LYS A 155 -3.51 5.65 -21.74
CA LYS A 155 -3.58 4.36 -22.46
C LYS A 155 -2.67 3.26 -21.88
N LEU A 156 -1.97 3.52 -20.79
CA LEU A 156 -1.13 2.50 -20.16
C LEU A 156 -2.01 1.43 -19.48
N ASP A 157 -1.76 0.17 -19.76
CA ASP A 157 -2.48 -0.94 -19.12
C ASP A 157 -1.98 -1.20 -17.71
N PHE A 158 -0.67 -1.09 -17.48
CA PHE A 158 -0.07 -1.27 -16.17
C PHE A 158 -0.35 -0.09 -15.25
N GLN A 159 -0.73 -0.38 -14.01
CA GLN A 159 -1.20 0.63 -13.06
C GLN A 159 -0.07 1.53 -12.53
N GLU A 160 1.11 0.94 -12.25
CA GLU A 160 2.23 1.68 -11.68
C GLU A 160 3.57 1.23 -12.25
N PHE A 161 4.41 2.21 -12.53
CA PHE A 161 5.83 2.02 -12.87
C PHE A 161 6.67 2.63 -11.75
N MET A 162 7.40 1.78 -11.05
CA MET A 162 8.15 2.16 -9.87
C MET A 162 9.65 2.14 -10.11
N ILE A 163 10.36 3.06 -9.45
CA ILE A 163 11.81 3.00 -9.26
C ILE A 163 12.12 2.52 -7.86
N ILE A 164 13.20 1.74 -7.74
CA ILE A 164 13.67 1.14 -6.50
C ILE A 164 15.16 1.49 -6.34
N PRO A 165 15.49 2.63 -5.67
CA PRO A 165 16.87 3.05 -5.48
C PRO A 165 17.67 2.08 -4.63
N GLN A 166 18.83 1.66 -5.15
CA GLN A 166 19.76 0.74 -4.50
C GLN A 166 20.82 1.55 -3.74
N ARG A 167 20.51 1.96 -2.52
CA ARG A 167 21.39 2.71 -1.61
C ARG A 167 21.28 2.16 -0.20
N ASP A 168 22.29 2.41 0.64
CA ASP A 168 22.36 1.83 1.98
C ASP A 168 21.44 2.56 2.98
N ASN A 169 21.21 3.87 2.82
CA ASN A 169 20.44 4.69 3.74
C ASN A 169 19.22 5.32 3.07
N ILE A 170 18.23 5.73 3.89
CA ILE A 170 16.96 6.25 3.37
C ILE A 170 17.10 7.64 2.79
N HIS A 171 17.97 8.50 3.35
CA HIS A 171 18.21 9.85 2.82
C HIS A 171 18.72 9.78 1.37
N ASP A 172 19.69 8.90 1.07
CA ASP A 172 20.20 8.72 -0.28
C ASP A 172 19.16 8.08 -1.21
N ARG A 173 18.36 7.12 -0.73
CA ARG A 173 17.26 6.54 -1.52
C ARG A 173 16.25 7.61 -1.92
N VAL A 174 15.83 8.46 -0.97
CA VAL A 174 14.89 9.58 -1.22
C VAL A 174 15.50 10.61 -2.15
N ARG A 175 16.77 10.97 -1.97
CA ARG A 175 17.50 11.89 -2.87
C ARG A 175 17.53 11.37 -4.30
N VAL A 176 17.95 10.11 -4.50
CA VAL A 176 17.99 9.47 -5.83
C VAL A 176 16.58 9.48 -6.45
N GLY A 177 15.56 9.10 -5.67
CA GLY A 177 14.18 9.12 -6.12
C GLY A 177 13.74 10.50 -6.61
N ALA A 178 14.02 11.56 -5.83
CA ALA A 178 13.69 12.94 -6.20
C ALA A 178 14.45 13.42 -7.44
N GLU A 179 15.75 13.11 -7.56
CA GLU A 179 16.57 13.47 -8.72
C GLU A 179 16.09 12.79 -10.00
N VAL A 180 15.73 11.49 -9.93
CA VAL A 180 15.15 10.76 -11.08
C VAL A 180 13.76 11.30 -11.42
N PHE A 181 12.91 11.59 -10.43
CA PHE A 181 11.59 12.19 -10.64
C PHE A 181 11.69 13.52 -11.38
N HIS A 182 12.58 14.43 -10.97
CA HIS A 182 12.78 15.70 -11.65
C HIS A 182 13.45 15.56 -13.02
N SER A 183 14.31 14.56 -13.20
CA SER A 183 14.87 14.21 -14.51
C SER A 183 13.78 13.73 -15.47
N LEU A 184 12.88 12.84 -15.00
CA LEU A 184 11.74 12.36 -15.79
C LEU A 184 10.82 13.52 -16.21
N LYS A 185 10.56 14.48 -15.32
CA LYS A 185 9.78 15.68 -15.67
C LYS A 185 10.39 16.44 -16.84
N LYS A 186 11.72 16.57 -16.89
CA LYS A 186 12.43 17.22 -18.00
C LYS A 186 12.29 16.42 -19.30
N VAL A 187 12.49 15.10 -19.22
CA VAL A 187 12.33 14.18 -20.37
C VAL A 187 10.93 14.29 -20.97
N LEU A 188 9.89 14.25 -20.13
CA LEU A 188 8.50 14.38 -20.57
C LEU A 188 8.23 15.74 -21.25
N ASN A 189 8.68 16.85 -20.63
CA ASN A 189 8.51 18.19 -21.19
C ASN A 189 9.21 18.35 -22.55
N GLU A 190 10.44 17.84 -22.73
CA GLU A 190 11.18 17.88 -23.98
C GLU A 190 10.49 17.11 -25.10
N ARG A 191 9.71 16.07 -24.74
CA ARG A 191 8.90 15.28 -25.69
C ARG A 191 7.49 15.85 -25.90
N GLY A 192 7.14 16.95 -25.24
CA GLY A 192 5.80 17.56 -25.30
C GLY A 192 4.72 16.74 -24.58
N LEU A 193 5.11 15.84 -23.69
CA LEU A 193 4.21 15.00 -22.91
C LEU A 193 3.75 15.71 -21.62
N ALA A 194 2.56 15.32 -21.14
CA ALA A 194 1.99 15.87 -19.91
C ALA A 194 2.86 15.57 -18.69
N THR A 195 2.99 16.54 -17.79
CA THR A 195 3.64 16.40 -16.48
C THR A 195 2.67 16.61 -15.32
N GLY A 196 1.36 16.46 -15.55
CA GLY A 196 0.37 16.30 -14.51
C GLY A 196 0.61 15.00 -13.75
N VAL A 197 0.27 15.00 -12.44
CA VAL A 197 0.48 13.84 -11.59
C VAL A 197 -0.85 13.16 -11.28
N GLY A 198 -0.81 11.82 -11.17
CA GLY A 198 -1.93 11.01 -10.73
C GLY A 198 -2.12 11.05 -9.20
N ASP A 199 -3.02 10.22 -8.70
CA ASP A 199 -3.40 10.16 -7.29
C ASP A 199 -2.22 9.88 -6.35
N GLU A 200 -1.23 9.13 -6.82
CA GLU A 200 -0.07 8.72 -6.04
C GLU A 200 1.19 9.59 -6.27
N GLY A 201 1.04 10.68 -7.02
CA GLY A 201 2.10 11.66 -7.24
C GLY A 201 3.07 11.35 -8.38
N GLY A 202 2.96 10.19 -9.03
CA GLY A 202 3.66 9.87 -10.28
C GLY A 202 3.08 10.63 -11.47
N PHE A 203 3.85 10.83 -12.54
CA PHE A 203 3.35 11.46 -13.78
C PHE A 203 2.34 10.56 -14.49
N ALA A 204 1.41 11.17 -15.21
CA ALA A 204 0.39 10.47 -15.98
C ALA A 204 0.43 10.90 -17.47
N PRO A 205 1.53 10.64 -18.20
CA PRO A 205 1.63 10.96 -19.62
C PRO A 205 0.77 9.99 -20.46
N ASP A 206 0.25 10.46 -21.60
CA ASP A 206 -0.38 9.61 -22.60
C ASP A 206 0.70 8.96 -23.48
N LEU A 207 1.10 7.74 -23.14
CA LEU A 207 2.12 6.96 -23.83
C LEU A 207 1.48 5.94 -24.78
N GLN A 208 2.27 5.45 -25.74
CA GLN A 208 1.77 4.54 -26.76
C GLN A 208 1.84 3.05 -26.35
N SER A 209 2.67 2.73 -25.34
CA SER A 209 2.83 1.35 -24.84
C SER A 209 3.43 1.33 -23.45
N ASN A 210 3.27 0.20 -22.74
CA ASN A 210 3.95 -0.02 -21.45
C ASN A 210 5.49 0.02 -21.60
N SER A 211 6.02 -0.46 -22.73
CA SER A 211 7.46 -0.42 -23.03
C SER A 211 7.99 1.01 -23.10
N GLU A 212 7.24 1.98 -23.63
CA GLU A 212 7.64 3.39 -23.66
C GLU A 212 7.80 3.96 -22.26
N GLY A 213 6.94 3.54 -21.31
CA GLY A 213 7.09 3.91 -19.90
C GLY A 213 8.45 3.52 -19.33
N PHE A 214 8.88 2.28 -19.53
CA PHE A 214 10.19 1.81 -19.10
C PHE A 214 11.34 2.59 -19.78
N GLU A 215 11.25 2.85 -21.07
CA GLU A 215 12.30 3.56 -21.80
C GLU A 215 12.47 5.00 -21.31
N LEU A 216 11.37 5.70 -21.01
CA LEU A 216 11.41 7.04 -20.41
C LEU A 216 12.03 7.05 -19.03
N ILE A 217 11.70 6.08 -18.19
CA ILE A 217 12.27 5.96 -16.84
C ILE A 217 13.78 5.65 -16.93
N ILE A 218 14.20 4.75 -17.81
CA ILE A 218 15.62 4.43 -18.01
C ILE A 218 16.38 5.65 -18.53
N GLU A 219 15.81 6.41 -19.44
CA GLU A 219 16.40 7.69 -19.89
C GLU A 219 16.53 8.68 -18.74
N ALA A 220 15.49 8.82 -17.92
CA ALA A 220 15.50 9.71 -16.77
C ALA A 220 16.56 9.31 -15.72
N ILE A 221 16.71 8.01 -15.43
CA ILE A 221 17.74 7.47 -14.53
C ILE A 221 19.15 7.85 -15.05
N LYS A 222 19.41 7.60 -16.34
CA LYS A 222 20.71 7.93 -16.97
C LYS A 222 21.00 9.42 -16.95
N ARG A 223 20.02 10.27 -17.25
CA ARG A 223 20.16 11.74 -17.24
C ARG A 223 20.35 12.29 -15.83
N ALA A 224 19.83 11.62 -14.81
CA ALA A 224 20.08 11.94 -13.41
C ALA A 224 21.50 11.53 -12.95
N GLY A 225 22.28 10.83 -13.81
CA GLY A 225 23.64 10.40 -13.51
C GLY A 225 23.73 9.03 -12.84
N TYR A 226 22.68 8.23 -12.90
CA TYR A 226 22.60 6.89 -12.29
C TYR A 226 22.61 5.77 -13.33
N VAL A 227 23.00 4.58 -12.90
CA VAL A 227 23.09 3.36 -13.74
C VAL A 227 21.86 2.51 -13.51
N PRO A 228 20.98 2.32 -14.55
CA PRO A 228 19.83 1.42 -14.46
C PRO A 228 20.27 -0.02 -14.13
N GLY A 229 19.59 -0.67 -13.20
CA GLY A 229 19.87 -2.02 -12.76
C GLY A 229 20.98 -2.14 -11.71
N THR A 230 21.76 -1.06 -11.49
CA THR A 230 22.82 -1.02 -10.45
C THR A 230 22.45 -0.01 -9.36
N ASP A 231 22.22 1.24 -9.75
CA ASP A 231 21.86 2.30 -8.81
C ASP A 231 20.36 2.40 -8.57
N VAL A 232 19.57 2.08 -9.62
CA VAL A 232 18.11 2.13 -9.60
C VAL A 232 17.57 0.94 -10.39
N CYS A 233 16.83 0.07 -9.72
CA CYS A 233 16.04 -1.00 -10.33
C CYS A 233 14.60 -0.54 -10.57
N LEU A 234 13.83 -1.35 -11.28
CA LEU A 234 12.43 -1.09 -11.60
C LEU A 234 11.51 -2.10 -10.91
N GLY A 235 10.30 -1.65 -10.61
CA GLY A 235 9.18 -2.49 -10.22
C GLY A 235 7.93 -2.07 -10.99
N ILE A 236 6.97 -2.95 -11.10
CA ILE A 236 5.66 -2.66 -11.66
C ILE A 236 4.55 -3.20 -10.76
N ASP A 237 3.45 -2.48 -10.72
CA ASP A 237 2.15 -2.99 -10.32
C ASP A 237 1.30 -3.10 -11.59
N VAL A 238 0.96 -4.33 -11.93
CA VAL A 238 0.20 -4.62 -13.15
C VAL A 238 -1.28 -4.47 -12.90
N ALA A 239 -1.75 -4.84 -11.69
CA ALA A 239 -3.17 -4.91 -11.33
C ALA A 239 -3.99 -5.65 -12.41
N ALA A 240 -3.54 -6.84 -12.78
CA ALA A 240 -4.03 -7.55 -13.98
C ALA A 240 -5.54 -7.88 -13.93
N SER A 241 -6.15 -7.92 -12.74
CA SER A 241 -7.60 -8.10 -12.59
C SER A 241 -8.40 -6.97 -13.26
N GLU A 242 -7.85 -5.75 -13.37
CA GLU A 242 -8.52 -4.59 -13.98
C GLU A 242 -8.76 -4.76 -15.49
N PHE A 243 -7.94 -5.55 -16.17
CA PHE A 243 -8.07 -5.82 -17.59
C PHE A 243 -8.31 -7.31 -17.94
N TYR A 244 -8.66 -8.11 -16.91
CA TYR A 244 -9.06 -9.51 -17.11
C TYR A 244 -10.51 -9.60 -17.59
N ASN A 245 -10.70 -10.19 -18.77
CA ASN A 245 -12.00 -10.41 -19.36
C ASN A 245 -12.54 -11.79 -18.97
N LYS A 246 -13.51 -11.81 -18.05
CA LYS A 246 -14.11 -13.05 -17.51
C LYS A 246 -14.84 -13.88 -18.59
N GLU A 247 -15.33 -13.25 -19.69
CA GLU A 247 -16.06 -13.96 -20.76
C GLU A 247 -15.11 -14.73 -21.68
N THR A 248 -13.95 -14.14 -21.98
CA THR A 248 -12.95 -14.74 -22.88
C THR A 248 -11.86 -15.49 -22.14
N SER A 249 -11.77 -15.33 -20.82
CA SER A 249 -10.66 -15.80 -19.97
C SER A 249 -9.30 -15.31 -20.48
N LYS A 250 -9.23 -14.05 -20.91
CA LYS A 250 -8.03 -13.40 -21.44
C LYS A 250 -7.80 -12.04 -20.77
N TYR A 251 -6.59 -11.56 -20.88
CA TYR A 251 -6.15 -10.25 -20.46
C TYR A 251 -6.14 -9.30 -21.67
N ASP A 252 -7.01 -8.30 -21.65
CA ASP A 252 -7.19 -7.35 -22.77
C ASP A 252 -6.34 -6.10 -22.51
N LEU A 253 -5.09 -6.08 -23.03
CA LEU A 253 -4.19 -4.93 -22.98
C LEU A 253 -4.60 -3.94 -24.08
N VAL A 254 -5.53 -3.05 -23.75
CA VAL A 254 -6.15 -2.13 -24.71
C VAL A 254 -5.13 -1.12 -25.26
N GLY A 255 -4.22 -0.66 -24.43
CA GLY A 255 -3.16 0.26 -24.84
C GLY A 255 -2.16 -0.34 -25.83
N GLU A 256 -2.03 -1.66 -25.86
CA GLU A 256 -1.12 -2.40 -26.75
C GLU A 256 -1.85 -3.16 -27.87
N ASP A 257 -3.19 -3.02 -27.96
CA ASP A 257 -4.05 -3.75 -28.93
C ASP A 257 -3.79 -5.28 -28.91
N ARG A 258 -3.73 -5.86 -27.70
CA ARG A 258 -3.43 -7.28 -27.45
C ARG A 258 -4.45 -7.91 -26.52
N SER A 259 -4.79 -9.18 -26.78
CA SER A 259 -5.61 -10.01 -25.89
C SER A 259 -4.86 -11.33 -25.64
N LEU A 260 -4.41 -11.53 -24.40
CA LEU A 260 -3.46 -12.59 -24.03
C LEU A 260 -4.11 -13.59 -23.08
N THR A 261 -3.81 -14.87 -23.27
CA THR A 261 -4.04 -15.90 -22.25
C THR A 261 -3.07 -15.71 -21.08
N THR A 262 -3.30 -16.38 -19.94
CA THR A 262 -2.35 -16.38 -18.80
C THR A 262 -0.93 -16.76 -19.26
N ASP A 263 -0.81 -17.80 -20.09
CA ASP A 263 0.50 -18.27 -20.56
C ASP A 263 1.21 -17.24 -21.44
N GLU A 264 0.50 -16.60 -22.35
CA GLU A 264 1.04 -15.55 -23.21
C GLU A 264 1.43 -14.30 -22.40
N LEU A 265 0.67 -13.96 -21.38
CA LEU A 265 0.97 -12.86 -20.46
C LEU A 265 2.25 -13.16 -19.65
N ILE A 266 2.43 -14.37 -19.16
CA ILE A 266 3.67 -14.79 -18.47
C ILE A 266 4.87 -14.68 -19.41
N GLU A 267 4.76 -15.11 -20.67
CA GLU A 267 5.85 -14.95 -21.65
C GLU A 267 6.16 -13.46 -21.88
N PHE A 268 5.15 -12.61 -21.96
CA PHE A 268 5.33 -11.17 -22.08
C PHE A 268 6.13 -10.59 -20.88
N TYR A 269 5.83 -11.00 -19.64
CA TYR A 269 6.64 -10.57 -18.48
C TYR A 269 8.08 -11.09 -18.54
N LYS A 270 8.32 -12.31 -19.04
CA LYS A 270 9.68 -12.85 -19.23
C LYS A 270 10.49 -11.99 -20.20
N GLU A 271 9.86 -11.52 -21.28
CA GLU A 271 10.47 -10.60 -22.23
C GLU A 271 10.82 -9.27 -21.54
N LEU A 272 9.89 -8.68 -20.80
CA LEU A 272 10.12 -7.41 -20.08
C LEU A 272 11.25 -7.54 -19.06
N VAL A 273 11.26 -8.59 -18.23
CA VAL A 273 12.31 -8.85 -17.22
C VAL A 273 13.68 -9.11 -17.87
N SER A 274 13.72 -9.64 -19.10
CA SER A 274 14.98 -9.82 -19.82
C SER A 274 15.52 -8.53 -20.44
N LYS A 275 14.63 -7.60 -20.80
CA LYS A 275 14.94 -6.33 -21.46
C LYS A 275 15.23 -5.19 -20.47
N TYR A 276 14.53 -5.15 -19.36
CA TYR A 276 14.56 -4.06 -18.39
C TYR A 276 15.01 -4.58 -17.00
N PRO A 277 15.63 -3.75 -16.16
CA PRO A 277 16.06 -4.15 -14.83
C PRO A 277 14.90 -4.22 -13.82
N ILE A 278 13.86 -4.98 -14.17
CA ILE A 278 12.68 -5.21 -13.32
C ILE A 278 13.02 -6.27 -12.28
N ILE A 279 12.84 -5.94 -11.00
CA ILE A 279 13.10 -6.84 -9.87
C ILE A 279 11.83 -7.17 -9.06
N SER A 280 10.68 -6.57 -9.41
CA SER A 280 9.41 -6.80 -8.73
C SER A 280 8.23 -6.63 -9.69
N ILE A 281 7.31 -7.57 -9.67
CA ILE A 281 6.00 -7.51 -10.35
C ILE A 281 4.92 -7.81 -9.33
N GLU A 282 3.96 -6.89 -9.21
CA GLU A 282 2.80 -7.00 -8.34
C GLU A 282 1.56 -7.35 -9.18
N ASP A 283 0.75 -8.27 -8.66
CA ASP A 283 -0.49 -8.79 -9.25
C ASP A 283 -0.41 -9.03 -10.77
N PRO A 284 0.50 -9.92 -11.19
CA PRO A 284 0.77 -10.18 -12.61
C PRO A 284 -0.38 -10.88 -13.34
N VAL A 285 -1.32 -11.49 -12.62
CA VAL A 285 -2.50 -12.19 -13.12
C VAL A 285 -3.72 -11.87 -12.27
N ASP A 286 -4.92 -12.25 -12.74
CA ASP A 286 -6.18 -12.03 -11.99
C ASP A 286 -6.11 -12.62 -10.57
N GLU A 287 -6.72 -11.92 -9.61
CA GLU A 287 -6.71 -12.30 -8.18
C GLU A 287 -7.35 -13.67 -7.89
N ASN A 288 -8.05 -14.26 -8.85
CA ASN A 288 -8.62 -15.59 -8.77
C ASN A 288 -7.84 -16.63 -9.58
N ASP A 289 -6.84 -16.22 -10.39
CA ASP A 289 -5.98 -17.12 -11.17
C ASP A 289 -4.79 -17.64 -10.35
N TRP A 290 -5.11 -18.45 -9.35
CA TRP A 290 -4.10 -19.08 -8.46
C TRP A 290 -3.11 -19.95 -9.21
N ASP A 291 -3.55 -20.64 -10.27
CA ASP A 291 -2.70 -21.52 -11.07
C ASP A 291 -1.73 -20.70 -11.92
N GLY A 292 -2.21 -19.59 -12.50
CA GLY A 292 -1.35 -18.61 -13.19
C GLY A 292 -0.32 -18.01 -12.25
N PHE A 293 -0.71 -17.63 -11.03
CA PHE A 293 0.21 -17.10 -10.03
C PHE A 293 1.27 -18.14 -9.60
N THR A 294 0.85 -19.40 -9.38
CA THR A 294 1.78 -20.51 -9.11
C THR A 294 2.75 -20.71 -10.26
N LYS A 295 2.25 -20.67 -11.50
CA LYS A 295 3.06 -20.86 -12.71
C LYS A 295 4.12 -19.77 -12.85
N ILE A 296 3.73 -18.49 -12.80
CA ILE A 296 4.70 -17.39 -12.91
C ILE A 296 5.71 -17.42 -11.77
N THR A 297 5.29 -17.83 -10.56
CA THR A 297 6.20 -17.98 -9.42
C THR A 297 7.25 -19.05 -9.68
N SER A 298 6.87 -20.18 -10.25
CA SER A 298 7.82 -21.24 -10.61
C SER A 298 8.82 -20.82 -11.69
N GLU A 299 8.42 -19.95 -12.61
CA GLU A 299 9.24 -19.53 -13.76
C GLU A 299 10.14 -18.32 -13.46
N LEU A 300 9.66 -17.36 -12.69
CA LEU A 300 10.35 -16.09 -12.44
C LEU A 300 10.71 -15.84 -10.97
N GLY A 301 10.11 -16.56 -10.01
CA GLY A 301 10.23 -16.24 -8.59
C GLY A 301 11.64 -16.42 -8.00
N ASN A 302 12.55 -17.13 -8.69
CA ASN A 302 13.97 -17.22 -8.33
C ASN A 302 14.81 -16.03 -8.82
N ARG A 303 14.25 -15.17 -9.66
CA ARG A 303 14.94 -14.03 -10.29
C ARG A 303 14.40 -12.70 -9.81
N ILE A 304 13.08 -12.62 -9.58
CA ILE A 304 12.38 -11.40 -9.21
C ILE A 304 11.39 -11.65 -8.06
N GLN A 305 10.97 -10.58 -7.44
CA GLN A 305 9.89 -10.57 -6.47
C GLN A 305 8.53 -10.60 -7.20
N LEU A 306 7.65 -11.50 -6.76
CA LEU A 306 6.27 -11.62 -7.24
C LEU A 306 5.34 -11.35 -6.07
N VAL A 307 4.67 -10.22 -6.13
CA VAL A 307 3.91 -9.66 -5.02
C VAL A 307 2.42 -9.94 -5.20
N GLY A 308 1.78 -10.49 -4.17
CA GLY A 308 0.33 -10.55 -4.11
C GLY A 308 -0.21 -9.36 -3.28
N ASP A 309 -1.01 -8.51 -3.93
CA ASP A 309 -1.83 -7.47 -3.31
C ASP A 309 -3.28 -7.95 -3.24
N ASP A 310 -4.05 -7.87 -4.32
CA ASP A 310 -5.44 -8.33 -4.37
C ASP A 310 -5.55 -9.85 -4.19
N LEU A 311 -4.51 -10.61 -4.54
CA LEU A 311 -4.41 -12.03 -4.25
C LEU A 311 -4.53 -12.35 -2.76
N PHE A 312 -3.87 -11.57 -1.90
CA PHE A 312 -3.75 -11.85 -0.46
C PHE A 312 -4.56 -10.90 0.43
N VAL A 313 -4.85 -9.68 -0.01
CA VAL A 313 -5.62 -8.63 0.68
C VAL A 313 -5.24 -8.47 2.16
N THR A 314 -3.96 -8.59 2.50
CA THR A 314 -3.44 -8.56 3.88
C THR A 314 -4.10 -9.60 4.79
N ASN A 315 -4.71 -10.65 4.23
CA ASN A 315 -5.49 -11.65 4.93
C ASN A 315 -4.69 -12.93 5.13
N LYS A 316 -4.57 -13.36 6.39
CA LYS A 316 -3.84 -14.55 6.81
C LYS A 316 -4.34 -15.84 6.14
N GLU A 317 -5.66 -15.99 5.93
CA GLU A 317 -6.24 -17.16 5.27
C GLU A 317 -5.86 -17.21 3.78
N CYS A 318 -5.93 -16.05 3.09
CA CYS A 318 -5.53 -15.93 1.70
C CYS A 318 -4.02 -16.17 1.53
N LEU A 319 -3.20 -15.61 2.43
CA LEU A 319 -1.77 -15.85 2.41
C LEU A 319 -1.43 -17.33 2.64
N GLN A 320 -2.09 -18.00 3.60
CA GLN A 320 -1.89 -19.44 3.83
C GLN A 320 -2.19 -20.25 2.56
N MET A 321 -3.26 -19.90 1.84
CA MET A 321 -3.59 -20.56 0.58
C MET A 321 -2.49 -20.34 -0.48
N GLY A 322 -1.92 -19.14 -0.53
CA GLY A 322 -0.78 -18.85 -1.42
C GLY A 322 0.48 -19.65 -1.05
N ILE A 323 0.77 -19.77 0.24
CA ILE A 323 1.88 -20.60 0.75
C ILE A 323 1.69 -22.05 0.32
N ASP A 324 0.51 -22.60 0.55
CA ASP A 324 0.18 -24.00 0.21
C ASP A 324 0.27 -24.26 -1.31
N LYS A 325 -0.05 -23.27 -2.14
CA LYS A 325 0.00 -23.33 -3.61
C LYS A 325 1.35 -22.89 -4.20
N HIS A 326 2.26 -22.38 -3.40
CA HIS A 326 3.51 -21.74 -3.87
C HIS A 326 3.27 -20.56 -4.81
N ALA A 327 2.28 -19.74 -4.54
CA ALA A 327 1.88 -18.59 -5.32
C ALA A 327 2.47 -17.30 -4.73
N GLY A 328 3.34 -16.61 -5.48
CA GLY A 328 4.05 -15.43 -5.02
C GLY A 328 5.24 -15.76 -4.11
N ASN A 329 6.03 -14.74 -3.79
CA ASN A 329 7.15 -14.79 -2.83
C ASN A 329 7.24 -13.51 -1.99
N ALA A 330 6.26 -12.63 -2.14
CA ALA A 330 6.10 -11.40 -1.37
C ALA A 330 4.61 -11.05 -1.20
N ILE A 331 4.30 -10.33 -0.14
CA ILE A 331 2.96 -9.83 0.14
C ILE A 331 2.97 -8.31 0.27
N LEU A 332 1.98 -7.65 -0.33
CA LEU A 332 1.65 -6.26 -0.03
C LEU A 332 0.75 -6.19 1.21
N LEU A 333 1.06 -5.28 2.12
CA LEU A 333 0.38 -5.12 3.40
C LEU A 333 -0.31 -3.76 3.44
N LYS A 334 -1.62 -3.76 3.42
CA LYS A 334 -2.48 -2.58 3.52
C LYS A 334 -3.36 -2.72 4.75
N VAL A 335 -3.11 -1.95 5.81
CA VAL A 335 -3.80 -2.10 7.10
C VAL A 335 -5.32 -2.02 6.99
N ASN A 336 -5.85 -1.27 6.02
CA ASN A 336 -7.28 -1.13 5.83
C ASN A 336 -7.93 -2.27 5.02
N GLN A 337 -7.15 -3.11 4.31
CA GLN A 337 -7.70 -4.30 3.63
C GLN A 337 -8.20 -5.35 4.63
N ILE A 338 -7.61 -5.39 5.81
CA ILE A 338 -8.01 -6.32 6.88
C ILE A 338 -8.72 -5.62 8.04
N GLY A 339 -8.35 -4.38 8.37
CA GLY A 339 -9.08 -3.50 9.27
C GLY A 339 -8.66 -3.52 10.74
N THR A 340 -7.56 -4.17 11.13
CA THR A 340 -6.93 -4.05 12.45
C THR A 340 -5.41 -4.15 12.38
N ILE A 341 -4.74 -3.57 13.36
CA ILE A 341 -3.28 -3.73 13.54
C ILE A 341 -2.96 -5.19 13.89
N THR A 342 -3.74 -5.81 14.78
CA THR A 342 -3.50 -7.20 15.21
C THR A 342 -3.51 -8.19 14.05
N GLU A 343 -4.52 -8.15 13.18
CA GLU A 343 -4.58 -9.06 12.03
C GLU A 343 -3.45 -8.77 11.02
N THR A 344 -3.07 -7.49 10.86
CA THR A 344 -1.91 -7.11 10.04
C THR A 344 -0.62 -7.73 10.60
N LEU A 345 -0.38 -7.65 11.92
CA LEU A 345 0.80 -8.26 12.57
C LEU A 345 0.81 -9.79 12.42
N GLU A 346 -0.33 -10.45 12.56
CA GLU A 346 -0.45 -11.90 12.37
C GLU A 346 -0.14 -12.32 10.93
N THR A 347 -0.54 -11.51 9.96
CA THR A 347 -0.24 -11.76 8.54
C THR A 347 1.25 -11.57 8.25
N ILE A 348 1.89 -10.55 8.84
CA ILE A 348 3.34 -10.33 8.75
C ILE A 348 4.12 -11.52 9.33
N GLU A 349 3.71 -12.01 10.49
CA GLU A 349 4.36 -13.16 11.14
C GLU A 349 4.27 -14.42 10.27
N LEU A 350 3.08 -14.69 9.71
CA LEU A 350 2.87 -15.81 8.79
C LEU A 350 3.74 -15.68 7.54
N ALA A 351 3.80 -14.49 6.92
CA ALA A 351 4.60 -14.23 5.74
C ALA A 351 6.08 -14.54 5.98
N ARG A 352 6.64 -13.97 7.04
CA ARG A 352 8.06 -14.16 7.40
C ARG A 352 8.41 -15.58 7.75
N SER A 353 7.54 -16.26 8.49
CA SER A 353 7.74 -17.67 8.89
C SER A 353 7.79 -18.61 7.68
N ASN A 354 7.29 -18.16 6.52
CA ASN A 354 7.27 -18.91 5.28
C ASN A 354 8.17 -18.31 4.17
N GLY A 355 9.06 -17.36 4.52
CA GLY A 355 10.05 -16.80 3.60
C GLY A 355 9.48 -15.80 2.59
N TYR A 356 8.26 -15.32 2.76
CA TYR A 356 7.70 -14.22 1.96
C TYR A 356 8.29 -12.89 2.40
N LYS A 357 8.65 -12.05 1.43
CA LYS A 357 9.00 -10.65 1.70
C LYS A 357 7.76 -9.84 2.03
N THR A 358 7.96 -8.80 2.83
CA THR A 358 6.90 -7.95 3.36
C THR A 358 7.04 -6.53 2.85
N ILE A 359 6.00 -6.01 2.21
CA ILE A 359 5.95 -4.66 1.66
C ILE A 359 4.77 -3.94 2.29
N ILE A 360 5.01 -2.94 3.13
CA ILE A 360 3.90 -2.13 3.63
C ILE A 360 3.53 -1.05 2.62
N SER A 361 2.24 -0.83 2.43
CA SER A 361 1.74 0.03 1.35
C SER A 361 0.75 1.08 1.83
N HIS A 362 0.78 2.21 1.15
CA HIS A 362 -0.27 3.21 1.15
C HIS A 362 -1.53 2.72 0.42
N ARG A 363 -2.52 3.61 0.31
CA ARG A 363 -3.65 3.47 -0.63
C ARG A 363 -3.69 4.69 -1.56
N SER A 364 -4.49 4.59 -2.63
CA SER A 364 -4.69 5.71 -3.58
C SER A 364 -5.27 6.95 -2.90
N GLY A 365 -6.20 6.81 -1.96
CA GLY A 365 -6.68 7.87 -1.08
C GLY A 365 -5.93 7.86 0.26
N GLU A 366 -4.99 8.76 0.44
CA GLU A 366 -4.14 8.87 1.62
C GLU A 366 -4.45 10.13 2.45
N THR A 367 -3.85 10.18 3.62
CA THR A 367 -3.88 11.31 4.55
C THR A 367 -2.44 11.68 4.95
N GLU A 368 -2.28 12.63 5.87
CA GLU A 368 -0.99 12.97 6.47
C GLU A 368 -0.50 11.94 7.52
N ASP A 369 -1.27 10.91 7.81
CA ASP A 369 -0.89 9.85 8.77
C ASP A 369 0.36 9.11 8.28
N THR A 370 1.33 8.89 9.19
CA THR A 370 2.61 8.25 8.89
C THR A 370 2.79 6.89 9.55
N THR A 371 1.72 6.30 10.08
CA THR A 371 1.78 5.03 10.82
C THR A 371 2.48 3.92 10.04
N ILE A 372 2.26 3.83 8.72
CA ILE A 372 2.92 2.80 7.89
C ILE A 372 4.44 2.95 7.84
N ALA A 373 4.99 4.15 7.96
CA ALA A 373 6.44 4.36 8.02
C ALA A 373 7.00 3.87 9.36
N ASP A 374 6.31 4.15 10.46
CA ASP A 374 6.69 3.66 11.80
C ASP A 374 6.59 2.13 11.87
N LEU A 375 5.52 1.52 11.33
CA LEU A 375 5.36 0.06 11.24
C LEU A 375 6.47 -0.59 10.41
N ALA A 376 6.83 0.03 9.27
CA ALA A 376 7.89 -0.47 8.40
C ALA A 376 9.20 -0.67 9.15
N VAL A 377 9.62 0.33 9.93
CA VAL A 377 10.88 0.28 10.69
C VAL A 377 10.74 -0.59 11.94
N GLY A 378 9.73 -0.34 12.78
CA GLY A 378 9.57 -1.05 14.05
C GLY A 378 9.43 -2.56 13.90
N LEU A 379 8.88 -3.00 12.77
CA LEU A 379 8.72 -4.41 12.44
C LEU A 379 9.81 -4.95 11.48
N ASN A 380 10.82 -4.16 11.11
CA ASN A 380 11.83 -4.53 10.10
C ASN A 380 11.20 -5.08 8.81
N LEU A 381 10.21 -4.39 8.24
CA LEU A 381 9.64 -4.80 6.95
C LEU A 381 10.65 -4.55 5.83
N ASP A 382 10.64 -5.43 4.82
CA ASP A 382 11.65 -5.37 3.75
C ASP A 382 11.52 -4.10 2.91
N GLN A 383 10.28 -3.69 2.59
CA GLN A 383 10.03 -2.61 1.65
C GLN A 383 8.81 -1.76 2.09
N ILE A 384 8.73 -0.55 1.51
CA ILE A 384 7.58 0.34 1.61
C ILE A 384 7.18 0.84 0.22
N LYS A 385 5.91 0.72 -0.13
CA LYS A 385 5.29 1.26 -1.33
C LYS A 385 4.38 2.42 -0.92
N THR A 386 4.83 3.67 -1.12
CA THR A 386 4.10 4.84 -0.61
C THR A 386 4.08 6.01 -1.58
N GLY A 387 3.98 5.70 -2.88
CA GLY A 387 3.80 6.68 -3.95
C GLY A 387 5.10 7.35 -4.38
N SER A 388 4.97 8.50 -5.01
CA SER A 388 6.06 9.23 -5.67
C SER A 388 6.70 10.28 -4.75
N MET A 389 7.62 11.06 -5.34
CA MET A 389 8.33 12.19 -4.72
C MET A 389 7.53 13.50 -4.81
N SER A 390 6.22 13.44 -4.94
CA SER A 390 5.32 14.58 -4.95
C SER A 390 4.03 14.25 -4.22
N ARG A 391 3.25 15.28 -3.83
CA ARG A 391 2.07 15.25 -2.95
C ARG A 391 2.44 14.98 -1.49
N THR A 392 1.99 15.85 -0.60
CA THR A 392 2.34 15.82 0.84
C THR A 392 1.93 14.51 1.51
N ASP A 393 0.78 13.95 1.12
CA ASP A 393 0.25 12.67 1.58
C ASP A 393 1.18 11.47 1.32
N ARG A 394 2.08 11.59 0.34
CA ARG A 394 3.15 10.59 0.04
C ARG A 394 4.45 10.98 0.72
N VAL A 395 4.89 12.21 0.50
CA VAL A 395 6.18 12.72 0.99
C VAL A 395 6.27 12.70 2.52
N CYS A 396 5.16 12.83 3.25
CA CYS A 396 5.17 12.77 4.71
C CYS A 396 5.70 11.42 5.26
N LYS A 397 5.44 10.29 4.56
CA LYS A 397 5.95 8.98 4.93
C LYS A 397 7.48 8.90 4.73
N TYR A 398 7.99 9.41 3.61
CA TYR A 398 9.44 9.50 3.37
C TYR A 398 10.13 10.41 4.38
N ASN A 399 9.52 11.55 4.70
CA ASN A 399 10.02 12.47 5.73
C ASN A 399 10.06 11.79 7.11
N GLN A 400 9.07 10.95 7.43
CA GLN A 400 9.06 10.19 8.68
C GLN A 400 10.18 9.14 8.72
N LEU A 401 10.42 8.43 7.63
CA LEU A 401 11.54 7.48 7.54
C LEU A 401 12.89 8.16 7.73
N MET A 402 13.10 9.35 7.14
CA MET A 402 14.34 10.13 7.34
C MET A 402 14.52 10.56 8.81
N ARG A 403 13.44 11.01 9.50
CA ARG A 403 13.50 11.32 10.94
C ARG A 403 13.87 10.09 11.77
N ILE A 404 13.28 8.93 11.45
CA ILE A 404 13.59 7.68 12.15
C ILE A 404 15.06 7.27 11.92
N GLU A 405 15.59 7.44 10.71
CA GLU A 405 17.01 7.16 10.41
C GLU A 405 17.93 8.03 11.27
N GLU A 406 17.65 9.34 11.38
CA GLU A 406 18.39 10.24 12.27
C GLU A 406 18.31 9.82 13.74
N GLU A 407 17.13 9.43 14.23
CA GLU A 407 16.93 8.95 15.61
C GLU A 407 17.67 7.64 15.89
N LEU A 408 17.85 6.79 14.89
CA LEU A 408 18.63 5.56 14.96
C LEU A 408 20.14 5.80 14.87
N GLY A 409 20.57 7.02 14.51
CA GLY A 409 21.99 7.38 14.35
C GLY A 409 22.65 6.72 13.13
N LYS A 410 21.88 6.49 12.09
CA LYS A 410 22.31 5.82 10.83
C LYS A 410 22.50 6.81 9.70
#